data_3d57701da5294e76a96598dce69e8380
#
_entry.id   3d57701da5294e76a96598dce69e8380
#
_cell.length_a   1.000
_cell.length_b   1.000
_cell.length_c   1.000
_cell.angle_alpha   90.00
_cell.angle_beta   90.00
_cell.angle_gamma   90.00
#
_symmetry.space_group_name_H-M   'P 1'
#
loop_
_entity.id
_entity.type
_entity.pdbx_description
1 polymer ?
#
loop_
_entity_poly.entity_id
_entity_poly.type
_entity_poly.pdbx_seq_one_letter_code
_entity_poly.pdbx_strand_id
1 'polypeptide(L)'
;MSVKVLKRVALCSFACMMAATAVAQVTPYGWRGPERNGIYPETGLLKQWPAEGPQKLWETLDVGKGYSSPVIVGDRLYITGMNEDQTKETFSAYTLDGKRLYTAAYGTPWDQTYPETRTTPAIVDGKAYVISGSGEIVCLSVADGKEVWRVDGGKVYSRKTGNWGTSECPLVFDNKVIFTPAGDVTTMVALDKNTGKELWRTKSWGDTGAYVSPMLIEYKGKRQIIGSTAVHIFGVNPDTGAVEWDFADWGSPRNATGWASIAPNTPLFKDGKIFFGHGYDIHSYMLQLADDLKSVKLLWQNETMDTHHGGYVELNGVIYGSNHHNNSQGTWIGVDWNTGETLFDSNWENKSKGSIIAADGMLYAYNERSGAVGLVKPARDKFEVISQFRITKGSGPHWAHPVIVDGVLYVRHGEALMAYKVK
;
A
#
# COMPACT_ATOMS: atom_id res chain seq x y z
N MET A 1 20.73 46.58 -69.32
CA MET A 1 21.60 45.89 -68.32
C MET A 1 20.87 45.94 -67.00
N SER A 2 20.37 44.76 -66.57
CA SER A 2 19.52 44.61 -65.37
C SER A 2 20.31 43.86 -64.30
N VAL A 3 20.50 44.49 -63.15
CA VAL A 3 21.20 43.92 -61.99
C VAL A 3 20.13 43.30 -61.07
N LYS A 4 20.16 41.98 -60.89
CA LYS A 4 19.32 41.25 -59.94
C LYS A 4 19.98 41.28 -58.56
N VAL A 5 19.31 41.89 -57.58
CA VAL A 5 19.69 41.84 -56.17
C VAL A 5 19.09 40.58 -55.53
N LEU A 6 19.92 39.62 -55.08
CA LEU A 6 19.51 38.48 -54.29
C LEU A 6 19.39 38.87 -52.82
N LYS A 7 18.18 38.83 -52.28
CA LYS A 7 17.95 38.93 -50.84
C LYS A 7 18.14 37.51 -50.20
N ARG A 8 19.15 37.38 -49.35
CA ARG A 8 19.32 36.23 -48.49
C ARG A 8 18.40 36.39 -47.28
N VAL A 9 17.43 35.47 -47.16
CA VAL A 9 16.60 35.31 -45.97
C VAL A 9 17.33 34.34 -45.04
N ALA A 10 17.79 34.84 -43.90
CA ALA A 10 18.35 34.00 -42.82
C ALA A 10 17.17 33.42 -42.01
N LEU A 11 16.98 32.10 -42.10
CA LEU A 11 16.07 31.36 -41.25
C LEU A 11 16.76 31.10 -39.92
N CYS A 12 16.40 31.83 -38.87
CA CYS A 12 16.77 31.48 -37.48
C CYS A 12 15.83 30.35 -36.99
N SER A 13 16.30 29.12 -36.98
CA SER A 13 15.62 28.02 -36.33
C SER A 13 15.80 28.13 -34.83
N PHE A 14 14.79 28.58 -34.11
CA PHE A 14 14.72 28.49 -32.67
C PHE A 14 14.39 27.02 -32.31
N ALA A 15 15.40 26.24 -31.96
CA ALA A 15 15.23 24.95 -31.33
C ALA A 15 14.74 25.15 -29.88
N CYS A 16 13.42 25.03 -29.66
CA CYS A 16 12.85 25.00 -28.35
C CYS A 16 13.23 23.66 -27.71
N MET A 17 14.29 23.62 -26.90
CA MET A 17 14.56 22.47 -26.02
C MET A 17 13.47 22.47 -24.95
N MET A 18 12.44 21.65 -25.16
CA MET A 18 11.58 21.23 -24.05
C MET A 18 12.45 20.34 -23.15
N ALA A 19 12.88 20.89 -22.03
CA ALA A 19 13.38 20.11 -20.92
C ALA A 19 12.18 19.27 -20.43
N ALA A 20 12.12 18.00 -20.82
CA ALA A 20 11.24 17.04 -20.20
C ALA A 20 11.73 16.91 -18.75
N THR A 21 11.03 17.55 -17.83
CA THR A 21 11.16 17.24 -16.41
C THR A 21 10.73 15.78 -16.28
N ALA A 22 11.69 14.90 -16.05
CA ALA A 22 11.41 13.52 -15.67
C ALA A 22 10.68 13.58 -14.33
N VAL A 23 9.36 13.47 -14.35
CA VAL A 23 8.57 13.21 -13.14
C VAL A 23 9.11 11.90 -12.61
N ALA A 24 9.65 11.93 -11.40
CA ALA A 24 10.14 10.73 -10.75
C ALA A 24 8.99 9.71 -10.68
N GLN A 25 9.15 8.61 -11.39
CA GLN A 25 8.15 7.56 -11.45
C GLN A 25 8.14 6.83 -10.09
N VAL A 26 7.23 7.21 -9.22
CA VAL A 26 6.87 6.42 -8.04
C VAL A 26 6.38 5.06 -8.55
N THR A 27 6.71 3.98 -7.86
CA THR A 27 6.38 2.61 -8.27
C THR A 27 4.92 2.53 -8.73
N PRO A 28 4.59 2.50 -10.03
CA PRO A 28 3.21 2.44 -10.48
C PRO A 28 2.57 1.08 -10.17
N TYR A 29 3.39 0.10 -9.78
CA TYR A 29 3.00 -1.29 -9.59
C TYR A 29 3.43 -1.78 -8.21
N GLY A 30 2.49 -1.79 -7.27
CA GLY A 30 2.75 -2.22 -5.91
C GLY A 30 1.56 -2.09 -4.99
N TRP A 31 1.83 -1.93 -3.71
CA TRP A 31 0.84 -1.87 -2.65
C TRP A 31 -0.16 -0.72 -2.82
N ARG A 32 -1.48 -1.09 -2.90
CA ARG A 32 -2.62 -0.17 -2.94
C ARG A 32 -2.63 0.83 -4.10
N GLY A 33 -2.17 0.41 -5.28
CA GLY A 33 -2.22 1.21 -6.50
C GLY A 33 -1.05 2.21 -6.63
N PRO A 34 -1.06 3.04 -7.71
CA PRO A 34 0.08 3.86 -8.09
C PRO A 34 0.50 4.89 -7.02
N GLU A 35 -0.46 5.43 -6.27
CA GLU A 35 -0.21 6.44 -5.24
C GLU A 35 -0.27 5.86 -3.82
N ARG A 36 -0.37 4.55 -3.67
CA ARG A 36 -0.50 3.85 -2.38
C ARG A 36 -1.70 4.28 -1.52
N ASN A 37 -2.68 4.91 -2.12
CA ASN A 37 -3.89 5.46 -1.48
C ASN A 37 -5.13 4.57 -1.59
N GLY A 38 -5.01 3.43 -2.28
CA GLY A 38 -6.12 2.50 -2.51
C GLY A 38 -7.05 2.90 -3.66
N ILE A 39 -6.68 3.92 -4.45
CA ILE A 39 -7.45 4.36 -5.62
C ILE A 39 -6.78 3.85 -6.89
N TYR A 40 -7.55 3.16 -7.72
CA TYR A 40 -7.10 2.63 -9.01
C TYR A 40 -7.65 3.52 -10.14
N PRO A 41 -6.80 4.00 -11.08
CA PRO A 41 -7.19 4.95 -12.12
C PRO A 41 -7.95 4.29 -13.28
N GLU A 42 -8.96 3.50 -12.95
CA GLU A 42 -9.82 2.82 -13.91
C GLU A 42 -11.02 3.68 -14.33
N THR A 43 -11.55 3.41 -15.50
CA THR A 43 -12.74 4.07 -16.02
C THR A 43 -13.63 3.10 -16.78
N GLY A 44 -14.94 3.39 -16.83
CA GLY A 44 -15.91 2.58 -17.56
C GLY A 44 -16.23 1.24 -16.88
N LEU A 45 -16.02 1.16 -15.57
CA LEU A 45 -16.34 -0.03 -14.78
C LEU A 45 -17.85 -0.15 -14.55
N LEU A 46 -18.32 -1.39 -14.35
CA LEU A 46 -19.71 -1.69 -14.00
C LEU A 46 -20.12 -0.97 -12.71
N LYS A 47 -21.24 -0.27 -12.74
CA LYS A 47 -21.81 0.42 -11.57
C LYS A 47 -22.82 -0.44 -10.82
N GLN A 48 -23.08 -1.63 -11.32
CA GLN A 48 -23.89 -2.68 -10.70
C GLN A 48 -23.46 -4.03 -11.25
N TRP A 49 -23.41 -5.05 -10.43
CA TRP A 49 -23.14 -6.42 -10.83
C TRP A 49 -24.45 -7.22 -10.95
N PRO A 50 -24.49 -8.30 -11.77
CA PRO A 50 -25.54 -9.30 -11.71
C PRO A 50 -25.72 -9.89 -10.30
N ALA A 51 -26.86 -10.52 -10.04
CA ALA A 51 -27.16 -11.11 -8.73
C ALA A 51 -26.15 -12.19 -8.30
N GLU A 52 -25.57 -12.90 -9.26
CA GLU A 52 -24.50 -13.90 -9.07
C GLU A 52 -23.10 -13.30 -8.93
N GLY A 53 -22.98 -11.98 -9.05
CA GLY A 53 -21.70 -11.26 -9.07
C GLY A 53 -21.15 -11.05 -10.48
N PRO A 54 -19.97 -10.40 -10.62
CA PRO A 54 -19.31 -10.22 -11.90
C PRO A 54 -18.79 -11.54 -12.45
N GLN A 55 -18.68 -11.63 -13.78
CA GLN A 55 -18.19 -12.84 -14.46
C GLN A 55 -16.80 -13.22 -13.95
N LYS A 56 -16.67 -14.42 -13.39
CA LYS A 56 -15.36 -14.97 -13.05
C LYS A 56 -14.65 -15.39 -14.34
N LEU A 57 -13.44 -14.85 -14.55
CA LEU A 57 -12.58 -15.17 -15.68
C LEU A 57 -11.80 -16.44 -15.44
N TRP A 58 -11.18 -16.54 -14.27
CA TRP A 58 -10.41 -17.71 -13.82
C TRP A 58 -10.23 -17.73 -12.30
N GLU A 59 -9.79 -18.87 -11.79
CA GLU A 59 -9.32 -19.03 -10.42
C GLU A 59 -8.13 -19.98 -10.40
N THR A 60 -7.24 -19.79 -9.42
CA THR A 60 -6.15 -20.73 -9.10
C THR A 60 -6.04 -20.89 -7.59
N LEU A 61 -5.59 -22.07 -7.13
CA LEU A 61 -5.40 -22.40 -5.71
C LEU A 61 -3.91 -22.61 -5.37
N ASP A 62 -3.02 -22.16 -6.21
CA ASP A 62 -1.59 -22.46 -6.11
C ASP A 62 -0.68 -21.25 -5.90
N VAL A 63 -1.25 -20.11 -5.46
CA VAL A 63 -0.43 -18.93 -5.17
C VAL A 63 0.33 -19.01 -3.83
N GLY A 64 0.12 -20.10 -3.10
CA GLY A 64 0.63 -20.28 -1.74
C GLY A 64 -0.16 -19.44 -0.72
N LYS A 65 -0.18 -19.86 0.55
CA LYS A 65 -0.89 -19.11 1.58
C LYS A 65 -0.31 -17.71 1.78
N GLY A 66 -1.16 -16.73 2.03
CA GLY A 66 -0.74 -15.35 2.28
C GLY A 66 -1.83 -14.32 2.16
N TYR A 67 -1.45 -13.07 2.42
CA TYR A 67 -2.34 -11.90 2.45
C TYR A 67 -1.87 -10.76 1.52
N SER A 68 -0.79 -10.95 0.77
CA SER A 68 -0.32 -9.95 -0.19
C SER A 68 -1.32 -9.74 -1.32
N SER A 69 -1.36 -8.54 -1.87
CA SER A 69 -2.11 -8.26 -3.10
C SER A 69 -1.32 -8.72 -4.34
N PRO A 70 -1.99 -9.13 -5.42
CA PRO A 70 -1.32 -9.31 -6.71
C PRO A 70 -0.85 -7.97 -7.28
N VAL A 71 0.22 -8.01 -8.07
CA VAL A 71 0.75 -6.86 -8.81
C VAL A 71 0.78 -7.20 -10.29
N ILE A 72 0.12 -6.38 -11.11
CA ILE A 72 0.00 -6.58 -12.54
C ILE A 72 0.94 -5.60 -13.26
N VAL A 73 1.81 -6.13 -14.12
CA VAL A 73 2.74 -5.35 -14.94
C VAL A 73 2.79 -5.93 -16.35
N GLY A 74 2.32 -5.16 -17.33
CA GLY A 74 2.20 -5.63 -18.72
C GLY A 74 1.32 -6.88 -18.80
N ASP A 75 1.87 -7.97 -19.34
CA ASP A 75 1.17 -9.25 -19.53
C ASP A 75 1.39 -10.25 -18.37
N ARG A 76 1.86 -9.79 -17.22
CA ARG A 76 2.22 -10.63 -16.06
C ARG A 76 1.54 -10.18 -14.79
N LEU A 77 1.25 -11.17 -13.95
CA LEU A 77 0.82 -11.02 -12.58
C LEU A 77 1.90 -11.59 -11.65
N TYR A 78 2.23 -10.84 -10.61
CA TYR A 78 3.21 -11.23 -9.59
C TYR A 78 2.57 -11.22 -8.22
N ILE A 79 2.91 -12.22 -7.39
CA ILE A 79 2.35 -12.36 -6.05
C ILE A 79 3.34 -13.10 -5.14
N THR A 80 3.32 -12.78 -3.85
CA THR A 80 4.05 -13.54 -2.83
C THR A 80 3.13 -14.55 -2.17
N GLY A 81 3.69 -15.64 -1.66
CA GLY A 81 2.97 -16.71 -0.97
C GLY A 81 3.91 -17.53 -0.10
N MET A 82 3.42 -18.63 0.40
CA MET A 82 4.23 -19.64 1.10
C MET A 82 4.50 -20.84 0.19
N ASN A 83 5.65 -21.49 0.36
CA ASN A 83 5.86 -22.81 -0.20
C ASN A 83 4.95 -23.86 0.48
N GLU A 84 4.90 -25.05 -0.06
CA GLU A 84 3.96 -26.10 0.36
C GLU A 84 4.11 -26.48 1.85
N ASP A 85 5.34 -26.61 2.34
CA ASP A 85 5.63 -26.94 3.75
C ASP A 85 5.65 -25.70 4.68
N GLN A 86 5.34 -24.51 4.15
CA GLN A 86 5.27 -23.23 4.86
C GLN A 86 6.59 -22.82 5.57
N THR A 87 7.73 -23.31 5.10
CA THR A 87 9.05 -23.01 5.66
C THR A 87 9.74 -21.82 4.98
N LYS A 88 9.24 -21.42 3.78
CA LYS A 88 9.77 -20.31 2.99
C LYS A 88 8.68 -19.47 2.39
N GLU A 89 8.91 -18.17 2.34
CA GLU A 89 8.14 -17.27 1.51
C GLU A 89 8.55 -17.36 0.05
N THR A 90 7.59 -17.26 -0.85
CA THR A 90 7.77 -17.43 -2.30
C THR A 90 7.31 -16.20 -3.07
N PHE A 91 7.96 -15.96 -4.19
CA PHE A 91 7.57 -15.01 -5.22
C PHE A 91 7.21 -15.78 -6.48
N SER A 92 6.02 -15.56 -7.00
CA SER A 92 5.48 -16.28 -8.14
C SER A 92 5.03 -15.33 -9.25
N ALA A 93 5.22 -15.76 -10.50
CA ALA A 93 4.72 -15.07 -11.69
C ALA A 93 3.68 -15.92 -12.40
N TYR A 94 2.65 -15.26 -12.90
CA TYR A 94 1.54 -15.84 -13.66
C TYR A 94 1.28 -15.05 -14.95
N THR A 95 0.69 -15.69 -15.92
CA THR A 95 0.04 -15.02 -17.05
C THR A 95 -1.28 -14.41 -16.58
N LEU A 96 -1.88 -13.50 -17.35
CA LEU A 96 -3.14 -12.85 -16.98
C LEU A 96 -4.36 -13.78 -17.05
N ASP A 97 -4.21 -14.96 -17.64
CA ASP A 97 -5.20 -16.06 -17.61
C ASP A 97 -5.02 -17.04 -16.45
N GLY A 98 -4.13 -16.70 -15.49
CA GLY A 98 -3.94 -17.45 -14.24
C GLY A 98 -3.00 -18.65 -14.31
N LYS A 99 -2.24 -18.84 -15.41
CA LYS A 99 -1.26 -19.91 -15.55
C LYS A 99 0.07 -19.53 -14.88
N ARG A 100 0.52 -20.32 -13.92
CA ARG A 100 1.82 -20.13 -13.25
C ARG A 100 2.98 -20.30 -14.24
N LEU A 101 3.90 -19.37 -14.24
CA LEU A 101 5.13 -19.37 -15.02
C LEU A 101 6.30 -19.92 -14.22
N TYR A 102 6.46 -19.43 -13.00
CA TYR A 102 7.48 -19.91 -12.06
C TYR A 102 7.10 -19.54 -10.62
N THR A 103 7.77 -20.18 -9.67
CA THR A 103 7.78 -19.85 -8.25
C THR A 103 9.21 -19.93 -7.74
N ALA A 104 9.66 -18.91 -7.00
CA ALA A 104 10.99 -18.85 -6.40
C ALA A 104 10.86 -18.56 -4.88
N ALA A 105 11.56 -19.33 -4.06
CA ALA A 105 11.67 -19.02 -2.64
C ALA A 105 12.58 -17.81 -2.44
N TYR A 106 12.17 -16.86 -1.56
CA TYR A 106 12.96 -15.66 -1.35
C TYR A 106 13.29 -15.37 0.11
N GLY A 107 12.49 -15.75 1.08
CA GLY A 107 12.69 -15.29 2.45
C GLY A 107 12.24 -16.26 3.52
N THR A 108 12.63 -15.95 4.75
CA THR A 108 12.21 -16.65 5.96
C THR A 108 10.90 -16.03 6.44
N PRO A 109 9.84 -16.85 6.66
CA PRO A 109 8.57 -16.34 7.18
C PRO A 109 8.69 -15.90 8.64
N TRP A 110 7.68 -15.20 9.12
CA TRP A 110 7.44 -15.04 10.55
C TRP A 110 7.06 -16.39 11.15
N ASP A 111 7.64 -16.78 12.28
CA ASP A 111 7.57 -18.13 12.83
C ASP A 111 6.63 -18.28 14.05
N GLN A 112 5.92 -17.20 14.43
CA GLN A 112 5.07 -17.23 15.62
C GLN A 112 3.58 -17.33 15.26
N THR A 113 2.93 -16.21 15.03
CA THR A 113 1.50 -16.14 14.74
C THR A 113 1.24 -15.67 13.32
N TYR A 114 0.32 -16.33 12.62
CA TYR A 114 -0.01 -15.98 11.23
C TYR A 114 1.25 -15.94 10.35
N PRO A 115 1.94 -17.06 10.15
CA PRO A 115 3.24 -17.11 9.48
C PRO A 115 3.16 -16.79 7.97
N GLU A 116 1.96 -16.74 7.42
CA GLU A 116 1.73 -16.51 6.00
C GLU A 116 2.23 -15.16 5.55
N THR A 117 2.81 -15.11 4.34
CA THR A 117 3.39 -13.89 3.76
C THR A 117 2.38 -12.75 3.63
N ARG A 118 2.81 -11.52 3.91
CA ARG A 118 1.94 -10.33 3.91
C ARG A 118 2.38 -9.26 2.93
N THR A 119 3.66 -9.22 2.60
CA THR A 119 4.25 -8.16 1.78
C THR A 119 3.86 -8.27 0.31
N THR A 120 3.28 -7.21 -0.23
CA THR A 120 3.06 -7.06 -1.67
C THR A 120 4.37 -6.62 -2.32
N PRO A 121 4.82 -7.28 -3.41
CA PRO A 121 6.06 -6.90 -4.09
C PRO A 121 5.95 -5.52 -4.74
N ALA A 122 7.08 -4.81 -4.83
CA ALA A 122 7.21 -3.64 -5.69
C ALA A 122 7.95 -4.05 -6.96
N ILE A 123 7.39 -3.79 -8.12
CA ILE A 123 7.95 -4.19 -9.42
C ILE A 123 8.43 -2.95 -10.17
N VAL A 124 9.74 -2.87 -10.44
CA VAL A 124 10.39 -1.75 -11.13
C VAL A 124 11.54 -2.27 -11.99
N ASP A 125 11.64 -1.82 -13.23
CA ASP A 125 12.77 -2.08 -14.15
C ASP A 125 13.16 -3.57 -14.25
N GLY A 126 12.18 -4.45 -14.37
CA GLY A 126 12.41 -5.89 -14.48
C GLY A 126 12.87 -6.57 -13.17
N LYS A 127 12.74 -5.89 -12.05
CA LYS A 127 13.08 -6.40 -10.71
C LYS A 127 11.87 -6.35 -9.79
N ALA A 128 11.79 -7.32 -8.88
CA ALA A 128 10.86 -7.35 -7.78
C ALA A 128 11.61 -7.10 -6.47
N TYR A 129 11.08 -6.23 -5.65
CA TYR A 129 11.58 -5.96 -4.30
C TYR A 129 10.54 -6.47 -3.30
N VAL A 130 10.97 -7.33 -2.40
CA VAL A 130 10.12 -7.97 -1.39
C VAL A 130 10.78 -7.92 -0.02
N ILE A 131 9.97 -7.94 1.03
CA ILE A 131 10.45 -8.06 2.41
C ILE A 131 9.82 -9.30 3.00
N SER A 132 10.62 -10.17 3.62
CA SER A 132 10.10 -11.38 4.28
C SER A 132 9.50 -11.05 5.64
N GLY A 133 8.69 -11.96 6.19
CA GLY A 133 8.12 -11.85 7.53
C GLY A 133 9.17 -11.65 8.61
N SER A 134 10.37 -12.22 8.46
CA SER A 134 11.53 -12.03 9.34
C SER A 134 12.31 -10.74 9.09
N GLY A 135 12.01 -9.97 8.01
CA GLY A 135 12.62 -8.68 7.70
C GLY A 135 13.86 -8.74 6.84
N GLU A 136 14.03 -9.79 6.04
CA GLU A 136 15.00 -9.81 4.94
C GLU A 136 14.42 -9.00 3.77
N ILE A 137 15.14 -8.00 3.27
CA ILE A 137 14.78 -7.32 2.04
C ILE A 137 15.55 -7.92 0.87
N VAL A 138 14.82 -8.32 -0.17
CA VAL A 138 15.37 -9.11 -1.29
C VAL A 138 14.96 -8.49 -2.62
N CYS A 139 15.90 -8.38 -3.53
CA CYS A 139 15.68 -8.03 -4.92
C CYS A 139 15.77 -9.29 -5.79
N LEU A 140 14.74 -9.53 -6.59
CA LEU A 140 14.62 -10.67 -7.49
C LEU A 140 14.48 -10.18 -8.93
N SER A 141 14.98 -10.96 -9.89
CA SER A 141 14.66 -10.80 -11.30
C SER A 141 13.21 -11.24 -11.57
N VAL A 142 12.40 -10.41 -12.22
CA VAL A 142 11.02 -10.81 -12.60
C VAL A 142 11.00 -11.80 -13.78
N ALA A 143 12.11 -12.00 -14.47
CA ALA A 143 12.17 -12.93 -15.60
C ALA A 143 12.12 -14.40 -15.14
N ASP A 144 12.76 -14.70 -14.00
CA ASP A 144 12.95 -16.07 -13.54
C ASP A 144 12.93 -16.25 -12.00
N GLY A 145 12.70 -15.18 -11.24
CA GLY A 145 12.67 -15.18 -9.77
C GLY A 145 14.05 -15.31 -9.12
N LYS A 146 15.16 -15.25 -9.88
CA LYS A 146 16.49 -15.34 -9.28
C LYS A 146 16.83 -14.14 -8.42
N GLU A 147 17.49 -14.40 -7.30
CA GLU A 147 17.99 -13.37 -6.41
C GLU A 147 19.09 -12.55 -7.08
N VAL A 148 18.94 -11.21 -7.01
CA VAL A 148 19.94 -10.23 -7.46
C VAL A 148 20.78 -9.78 -6.28
N TRP A 149 20.15 -9.43 -5.18
CA TRP A 149 20.79 -9.09 -3.92
C TRP A 149 19.82 -9.27 -2.73
N ARG A 150 20.41 -9.37 -1.53
CA ARG A 150 19.70 -9.51 -0.26
C ARG A 150 20.35 -8.67 0.83
N VAL A 151 19.52 -8.11 1.72
CA VAL A 151 19.95 -7.51 2.99
C VAL A 151 19.13 -8.12 4.13
N ASP A 152 19.79 -8.72 5.09
CA ASP A 152 19.18 -9.22 6.31
C ASP A 152 19.01 -8.06 7.30
N GLY A 153 17.82 -7.48 7.35
CA GLY A 153 17.53 -6.32 8.18
C GLY A 153 17.66 -6.61 9.68
N GLY A 154 17.43 -7.85 10.11
CA GLY A 154 17.66 -8.28 11.48
C GLY A 154 19.13 -8.21 11.87
N LYS A 155 20.02 -8.74 11.04
CA LYS A 155 21.46 -8.75 11.29
C LYS A 155 22.12 -7.40 11.11
N VAL A 156 21.77 -6.68 10.03
CA VAL A 156 22.45 -5.42 9.66
C VAL A 156 21.99 -4.25 10.53
N TYR A 157 20.68 -4.20 10.85
CA TYR A 157 20.08 -3.05 11.52
C TYR A 157 19.53 -3.35 12.92
N SER A 158 19.76 -4.55 13.45
CA SER A 158 19.17 -4.98 14.73
C SER A 158 17.66 -4.72 14.78
N ARG A 159 16.97 -5.11 13.70
CA ARG A 159 15.57 -4.81 13.48
C ARG A 159 14.69 -5.23 14.65
N LYS A 160 13.78 -4.35 15.03
CA LYS A 160 12.83 -4.58 16.12
C LYS A 160 11.41 -4.71 15.55
N THR A 161 10.86 -5.91 15.56
CA THR A 161 9.53 -6.20 15.02
C THR A 161 8.45 -6.10 16.07
N GLY A 162 7.21 -5.81 15.62
CA GLY A 162 6.01 -6.07 16.42
C GLY A 162 5.67 -7.56 16.49
N ASN A 163 4.53 -7.87 17.12
CA ASN A 163 4.09 -9.25 17.45
C ASN A 163 3.75 -10.14 16.24
N TRP A 164 3.65 -9.56 15.04
CA TRP A 164 3.24 -10.26 13.82
C TRP A 164 4.25 -10.16 12.67
N GLY A 165 5.54 -9.90 12.98
CA GLY A 165 6.59 -9.84 11.97
C GLY A 165 6.50 -8.62 11.06
N THR A 166 6.82 -8.78 9.77
CA THR A 166 6.81 -7.70 8.78
C THR A 166 5.63 -7.80 7.84
N SER A 167 4.99 -6.65 7.57
CA SER A 167 4.02 -6.50 6.48
C SER A 167 4.27 -5.26 5.62
N GLU A 168 5.37 -4.57 5.84
CA GLU A 168 5.78 -3.42 5.04
C GLU A 168 6.02 -3.83 3.59
N CYS A 169 5.39 -3.12 2.64
CA CYS A 169 5.64 -3.23 1.22
C CYS A 169 6.68 -2.20 0.81
N PRO A 170 7.82 -2.59 0.17
CA PRO A 170 8.90 -1.67 -0.13
C PRO A 170 8.43 -0.49 -0.98
N LEU A 171 8.94 0.70 -0.69
CA LEU A 171 8.78 1.87 -1.56
C LEU A 171 10.02 1.99 -2.44
N VAL A 172 9.81 2.03 -3.77
CA VAL A 172 10.89 2.14 -4.74
C VAL A 172 10.69 3.37 -5.60
N PHE A 173 11.70 4.24 -5.66
CA PHE A 173 11.71 5.41 -6.52
C PHE A 173 13.15 5.80 -6.87
N ASP A 174 13.36 6.47 -7.98
CA ASP A 174 14.68 6.82 -8.49
C ASP A 174 15.64 5.60 -8.49
N ASN A 175 16.73 5.68 -7.73
CA ASN A 175 17.66 4.57 -7.50
C ASN A 175 17.52 3.94 -6.10
N LYS A 176 16.43 4.18 -5.38
CA LYS A 176 16.30 3.85 -3.96
C LYS A 176 15.21 2.81 -3.71
N VAL A 177 15.48 1.93 -2.76
CA VAL A 177 14.49 1.08 -2.08
C VAL A 177 14.46 1.48 -0.62
N ILE A 178 13.28 1.83 -0.12
CA ILE A 178 13.08 2.25 1.26
C ILE A 178 12.59 1.08 2.09
N PHE A 179 13.18 0.92 3.25
CA PHE A 179 12.87 -0.09 4.25
C PHE A 179 12.91 0.52 5.64
N THR A 180 11.98 0.12 6.52
CA THR A 180 11.85 0.62 7.90
C THR A 180 12.21 -0.49 8.89
N PRO A 181 13.51 -0.75 9.16
CA PRO A 181 13.91 -1.78 10.12
C PRO A 181 13.46 -1.47 11.53
N ALA A 182 13.36 -0.20 11.90
CA ALA A 182 13.16 0.26 13.27
C ALA A 182 14.21 -0.31 14.24
N GLY A 183 14.05 -0.12 15.56
CA GLY A 183 15.00 -0.62 16.55
C GLY A 183 16.16 0.34 16.83
N ASP A 184 17.24 -0.18 17.43
CA ASP A 184 18.24 0.67 18.09
C ASP A 184 19.29 1.27 17.13
N VAL A 185 19.46 0.73 15.92
CA VAL A 185 20.48 1.18 14.95
C VAL A 185 19.98 2.32 14.08
N THR A 186 18.77 2.17 13.52
CA THR A 186 18.15 3.17 12.64
C THR A 186 16.66 2.91 12.55
N THR A 187 15.90 3.97 12.24
CA THR A 187 14.46 3.82 11.99
C THR A 187 14.17 3.43 10.55
N MET A 188 14.75 4.14 9.57
CA MET A 188 14.50 3.93 8.13
C MET A 188 15.83 3.98 7.37
N VAL A 189 15.93 3.18 6.31
CA VAL A 189 17.09 3.15 5.41
C VAL A 189 16.67 3.28 3.96
N ALA A 190 17.52 3.86 3.13
CA ALA A 190 17.49 3.74 1.69
C ALA A 190 18.64 2.84 1.21
N LEU A 191 18.29 1.86 0.40
CA LEU A 191 19.23 0.99 -0.28
C LEU A 191 19.26 1.32 -1.77
N ASP A 192 20.43 1.21 -2.38
CA ASP A 192 20.53 1.29 -3.84
C ASP A 192 19.77 0.11 -4.48
N LYS A 193 18.81 0.42 -5.36
CA LYS A 193 17.90 -0.58 -5.93
C LYS A 193 18.61 -1.66 -6.75
N ASN A 194 19.81 -1.40 -7.25
CA ASN A 194 20.55 -2.36 -8.09
C ASN A 194 21.49 -3.26 -7.31
N THR A 195 21.99 -2.78 -6.16
CA THR A 195 23.07 -3.45 -5.43
C THR A 195 22.73 -3.80 -3.97
N GLY A 196 21.65 -3.25 -3.41
CA GLY A 196 21.31 -3.39 -2.00
C GLY A 196 22.24 -2.63 -1.06
N LYS A 197 23.21 -1.85 -1.56
CA LYS A 197 24.10 -1.04 -0.71
C LYS A 197 23.32 0.10 -0.08
N GLU A 198 23.59 0.37 1.19
CA GLU A 198 23.02 1.50 1.89
C GLU A 198 23.48 2.83 1.27
N LEU A 199 22.50 3.70 1.00
CA LEU A 199 22.72 5.07 0.52
C LEU A 199 22.64 6.08 1.66
N TRP A 200 21.67 5.91 2.54
CA TRP A 200 21.51 6.70 3.77
C TRP A 200 20.67 5.94 4.81
N ARG A 201 20.75 6.40 6.04
CA ARG A 201 19.90 5.96 7.15
C ARG A 201 19.46 7.14 8.01
N THR A 202 18.30 7.02 8.63
CA THR A 202 17.81 8.02 9.60
C THR A 202 18.43 7.81 10.97
N LYS A 203 18.22 8.75 11.89
CA LYS A 203 18.38 8.51 13.32
C LYS A 203 17.47 7.36 13.77
N SER A 204 17.82 6.72 14.89
CA SER A 204 16.94 5.79 15.58
C SER A 204 16.20 6.47 16.71
N TRP A 205 14.94 6.06 16.94
CA TRP A 205 14.18 6.34 18.15
C TRP A 205 14.15 5.15 19.11
N GLY A 206 14.73 4.00 18.73
CA GLY A 206 14.63 2.75 19.49
C GLY A 206 13.24 2.10 19.45
N ASP A 207 12.36 2.58 18.59
CA ASP A 207 10.97 2.11 18.45
C ASP A 207 10.88 0.69 17.92
N THR A 208 9.74 0.07 18.15
CA THR A 208 9.31 -1.13 17.43
C THR A 208 8.77 -0.74 16.07
N GLY A 209 9.03 -1.56 15.04
CA GLY A 209 8.49 -1.36 13.70
C GLY A 209 6.96 -1.46 13.68
N ALA A 210 6.36 -0.61 12.88
CA ALA A 210 4.94 -0.69 12.52
C ALA A 210 4.73 -1.68 11.34
N TYR A 211 3.49 -1.76 10.90
CA TYR A 211 3.11 -2.56 9.70
C TYR A 211 2.83 -1.67 8.49
N VAL A 212 3.17 -0.38 8.62
CA VAL A 212 2.94 0.67 7.61
C VAL A 212 3.90 0.51 6.46
N SER A 213 3.37 0.59 5.25
CA SER A 213 4.18 0.77 4.05
C SER A 213 4.42 2.27 3.83
N PRO A 214 5.67 2.73 3.71
CA PRO A 214 5.98 4.15 3.51
C PRO A 214 5.44 4.66 2.17
N MET A 215 5.19 5.97 2.08
CA MET A 215 4.77 6.63 0.84
C MET A 215 5.69 7.79 0.49
N LEU A 216 5.87 8.05 -0.79
CA LEU A 216 6.52 9.26 -1.29
C LEU A 216 5.43 10.25 -1.67
N ILE A 217 5.53 11.46 -1.14
CA ILE A 217 4.65 12.58 -1.51
C ILE A 217 5.42 13.65 -2.26
N GLU A 218 4.70 14.42 -3.09
CA GLU A 218 5.16 15.68 -3.64
C GLU A 218 4.22 16.80 -3.18
N TYR A 219 4.78 17.85 -2.58
CA TYR A 219 4.04 19.02 -2.12
C TYR A 219 4.86 20.28 -2.28
N LYS A 220 4.25 21.32 -2.86
CA LYS A 220 4.93 22.60 -3.14
C LYS A 220 6.26 22.44 -3.90
N GLY A 221 6.32 21.49 -4.84
CA GLY A 221 7.51 21.20 -5.66
C GLY A 221 8.66 20.52 -4.90
N LYS A 222 8.40 19.99 -3.71
CA LYS A 222 9.36 19.23 -2.90
C LYS A 222 8.83 17.82 -2.63
N ARG A 223 9.74 16.87 -2.51
CA ARG A 223 9.39 15.47 -2.18
C ARG A 223 9.73 15.14 -0.74
N GLN A 224 8.93 14.27 -0.14
CA GLN A 224 9.17 13.75 1.20
C GLN A 224 8.66 12.32 1.32
N ILE A 225 9.35 11.47 2.06
CA ILE A 225 8.87 10.15 2.45
C ILE A 225 8.10 10.30 3.76
N ILE A 226 6.88 9.77 3.80
CA ILE A 226 6.12 9.61 5.04
C ILE A 226 6.25 8.16 5.48
N GLY A 227 6.77 7.96 6.67
CA GLY A 227 6.93 6.66 7.32
C GLY A 227 6.32 6.63 8.72
N SER A 228 6.21 5.44 9.30
CA SER A 228 5.75 5.27 10.67
C SER A 228 6.45 4.11 11.37
N THR A 229 6.70 4.29 12.65
CA THR A 229 6.96 3.21 13.62
C THR A 229 5.69 2.95 14.44
N ALA A 230 5.77 2.05 15.41
CA ALA A 230 4.70 1.86 16.38
C ALA A 230 4.42 3.11 17.23
N VAL A 231 5.33 4.08 17.25
CA VAL A 231 5.29 5.26 18.14
C VAL A 231 5.23 6.56 17.37
N HIS A 232 5.96 6.69 16.27
CA HIS A 232 6.10 7.92 15.50
C HIS A 232 5.54 7.78 14.10
N ILE A 233 4.85 8.81 13.60
CA ILE A 233 4.76 9.12 12.17
C ILE A 233 5.74 10.24 11.88
N PHE A 234 6.43 10.18 10.74
CA PHE A 234 7.53 11.10 10.46
C PHE A 234 7.72 11.34 8.98
N GLY A 235 8.31 12.51 8.67
CA GLY A 235 8.69 12.91 7.32
C GLY A 235 10.21 12.88 7.15
N VAL A 236 10.67 12.26 6.05
CA VAL A 236 12.10 12.09 5.74
C VAL A 236 12.43 12.73 4.41
N ASN A 237 13.52 13.48 4.35
CA ASN A 237 14.10 13.97 3.10
C ASN A 237 14.56 12.76 2.25
N PRO A 238 14.03 12.55 1.04
CA PRO A 238 14.30 11.35 0.25
C PRO A 238 15.74 11.26 -0.27
N ASP A 239 16.48 12.37 -0.29
CA ASP A 239 17.83 12.40 -0.82
C ASP A 239 18.91 12.22 0.26
N THR A 240 18.64 12.69 1.48
CA THR A 240 19.62 12.72 2.57
C THR A 240 19.32 11.78 3.72
N GLY A 241 18.08 11.30 3.87
CA GLY A 241 17.64 10.56 5.04
C GLY A 241 17.42 11.42 6.29
N ALA A 242 17.49 12.75 6.16
CA ALA A 242 17.22 13.65 7.28
C ALA A 242 15.74 13.56 7.68
N VAL A 243 15.47 13.33 8.96
CA VAL A 243 14.12 13.46 9.52
C VAL A 243 13.82 14.95 9.64
N GLU A 244 12.83 15.41 8.89
CA GLU A 244 12.44 16.83 8.85
C GLU A 244 11.43 17.15 9.96
N TRP A 245 10.54 16.22 10.30
CA TRP A 245 9.58 16.31 11.37
C TRP A 245 9.19 14.91 11.87
N ASP A 246 8.70 14.84 13.08
CA ASP A 246 8.04 13.66 13.66
C ASP A 246 6.84 14.09 14.52
N PHE A 247 5.90 13.17 14.66
CA PHE A 247 4.71 13.33 15.50
C PHE A 247 4.47 12.03 16.26
N ALA A 248 4.36 12.11 17.58
CA ALA A 248 4.19 10.98 18.48
C ALA A 248 3.10 11.22 19.54
N ASP A 249 2.45 12.37 19.51
CA ASP A 249 1.36 12.69 20.43
C ASP A 249 0.04 12.12 19.92
N TRP A 250 -0.14 10.82 20.12
CA TRP A 250 -1.34 10.10 19.73
C TRP A 250 -2.58 10.45 20.58
N GLY A 251 -2.47 11.34 21.55
CA GLY A 251 -3.58 11.76 22.42
C GLY A 251 -4.26 10.63 23.20
N SER A 252 -3.76 9.42 23.05
CA SER A 252 -4.30 8.23 23.70
C SER A 252 -3.32 7.66 24.70
N PRO A 253 -3.76 7.17 25.85
CA PRO A 253 -2.91 6.35 26.69
C PRO A 253 -2.46 5.16 25.84
N ARG A 254 -1.17 5.13 25.49
CA ARG A 254 -0.54 3.99 24.86
C ARG A 254 -0.89 2.77 25.69
N ASN A 255 -1.81 1.96 25.18
CA ASN A 255 -2.21 0.70 25.80
C ASN A 255 -3.09 0.80 27.04
N ALA A 256 -4.32 1.21 26.91
CA ALA A 256 -5.33 0.75 27.85
C ALA A 256 -5.39 -0.81 27.93
N THR A 257 -4.89 -1.49 26.89
CA THR A 257 -4.89 -2.95 26.77
C THR A 257 -3.52 -3.62 26.94
N GLY A 258 -2.43 -2.87 27.16
CA GLY A 258 -1.06 -3.42 27.27
C GLY A 258 -0.44 -3.88 25.93
N TRP A 259 -1.11 -3.67 24.78
CA TRP A 259 -0.57 -3.97 23.46
C TRP A 259 0.27 -2.80 22.96
N ALA A 260 1.45 -3.08 22.41
CA ALA A 260 2.26 -2.05 21.79
C ALA A 260 1.45 -1.38 20.66
N SER A 261 1.56 -0.06 20.54
CA SER A 261 0.97 0.71 19.45
C SER A 261 1.15 0.00 18.10
N ILE A 262 0.06 -0.21 17.38
CA ILE A 262 0.07 -0.90 16.11
C ILE A 262 -0.44 0.07 15.05
N ALA A 263 0.45 0.58 14.20
CA ALA A 263 0.06 1.38 13.05
C ALA A 263 0.05 0.49 11.80
N PRO A 264 -1.12 -0.03 11.37
CA PRO A 264 -1.15 -1.01 10.29
C PRO A 264 -1.38 -0.40 8.91
N ASN A 265 -1.75 0.87 8.81
CA ASN A 265 -2.24 1.46 7.57
C ASN A 265 -1.31 2.52 7.00
N THR A 266 -1.09 2.45 5.67
CA THR A 266 -0.42 3.52 4.92
C THR A 266 -1.22 4.81 5.04
N PRO A 267 -0.59 5.95 5.37
CA PRO A 267 -1.27 7.24 5.43
C PRO A 267 -1.92 7.63 4.10
N LEU A 268 -2.93 8.51 4.14
CA LEU A 268 -3.40 9.24 2.97
C LEU A 268 -2.77 10.62 2.95
N PHE A 269 -2.44 11.09 1.77
CA PHE A 269 -1.96 12.45 1.56
C PHE A 269 -2.78 13.16 0.48
N LYS A 270 -3.23 14.39 0.80
CA LYS A 270 -3.91 15.24 -0.17
C LYS A 270 -3.82 16.71 0.27
N ASP A 271 -3.37 17.58 -0.64
CA ASP A 271 -3.33 19.04 -0.44
C ASP A 271 -2.62 19.49 0.86
N GLY A 272 -1.49 18.84 1.18
CA GLY A 272 -0.70 19.13 2.37
C GLY A 272 -1.27 18.54 3.66
N LYS A 273 -2.35 17.78 3.60
CA LYS A 273 -2.92 17.07 4.75
C LYS A 273 -2.53 15.61 4.74
N ILE A 274 -2.16 15.09 5.90
CA ILE A 274 -1.77 13.70 6.12
C ILE A 274 -2.79 13.09 7.07
N PHE A 275 -3.58 12.13 6.60
CA PHE A 275 -4.47 11.34 7.43
C PHE A 275 -3.85 9.98 7.72
N PHE A 276 -3.93 9.53 8.97
CA PHE A 276 -3.52 8.18 9.35
C PHE A 276 -4.35 7.67 10.53
N GLY A 277 -4.56 6.36 10.57
CA GLY A 277 -5.29 5.67 11.62
C GLY A 277 -4.44 4.54 12.19
N HIS A 278 -4.64 4.29 13.47
CA HIS A 278 -3.78 3.40 14.24
C HIS A 278 -4.35 2.00 14.44
N GLY A 279 -5.64 1.86 14.65
CA GLY A 279 -6.26 0.61 15.11
C GLY A 279 -6.09 0.36 16.62
N TYR A 280 -6.81 -0.62 17.15
CA TYR A 280 -6.73 -1.08 18.56
C TYR A 280 -7.01 0.00 19.61
N ASP A 281 -8.16 0.67 19.47
CA ASP A 281 -8.64 1.74 20.35
C ASP A 281 -7.73 2.99 20.38
N ILE A 282 -6.92 3.18 19.33
CA ILE A 282 -6.15 4.40 19.09
C ILE A 282 -6.79 5.15 17.92
N HIS A 283 -7.02 6.42 18.12
CA HIS A 283 -7.74 7.30 17.20
C HIS A 283 -7.03 7.43 15.83
N SER A 284 -7.76 7.91 14.84
CA SER A 284 -7.19 8.45 13.61
C SER A 284 -6.97 9.95 13.74
N TYR A 285 -6.02 10.46 12.95
CA TYR A 285 -5.50 11.82 13.05
C TYR A 285 -5.37 12.46 11.68
N MET A 286 -5.59 13.77 11.62
CA MET A 286 -5.26 14.61 10.47
C MET A 286 -4.20 15.60 10.86
N LEU A 287 -3.07 15.56 10.16
CA LEU A 287 -2.00 16.53 10.28
C LEU A 287 -1.99 17.48 9.07
N GLN A 288 -1.67 18.75 9.30
CA GLN A 288 -1.31 19.71 8.26
C GLN A 288 0.20 19.78 8.15
N LEU A 289 0.74 19.47 6.99
CA LEU A 289 2.14 19.65 6.65
C LEU A 289 2.40 21.11 6.31
N ALA A 290 3.47 21.69 6.84
CA ALA A 290 3.90 23.04 6.49
C ALA A 290 4.42 23.08 5.03
N ASP A 291 4.38 24.25 4.39
CA ASP A 291 4.79 24.45 3.00
C ASP A 291 6.29 24.19 2.77
N ASP A 292 7.11 24.29 3.80
CA ASP A 292 8.54 23.96 3.74
C ASP A 292 8.83 22.47 3.99
N LEU A 293 7.82 21.68 4.36
CA LEU A 293 7.85 20.26 4.71
C LEU A 293 8.65 19.96 6.00
N LYS A 294 8.84 20.93 6.89
CA LYS A 294 9.69 20.78 8.10
C LYS A 294 8.93 20.68 9.41
N SER A 295 7.62 20.78 9.37
CA SER A 295 6.77 20.65 10.55
C SER A 295 5.37 20.20 10.20
N VAL A 296 4.67 19.63 11.17
CA VAL A 296 3.26 19.27 11.08
C VAL A 296 2.49 19.85 12.24
N LYS A 297 1.20 20.10 12.01
CA LYS A 297 0.26 20.55 13.02
C LYS A 297 -0.95 19.62 13.04
N LEU A 298 -1.33 19.14 14.21
CA LEU A 298 -2.60 18.40 14.40
C LEU A 298 -3.78 19.32 14.08
N LEU A 299 -4.63 18.91 13.13
CA LEU A 299 -5.88 19.60 12.79
C LEU A 299 -7.05 19.05 13.58
N TRP A 300 -7.21 17.72 13.58
CA TRP A 300 -8.28 17.03 14.27
C TRP A 300 -7.89 15.55 14.53
N GLN A 301 -8.64 14.93 15.43
CA GLN A 301 -8.61 13.49 15.67
C GLN A 301 -10.02 12.94 15.62
N ASN A 302 -10.16 11.65 15.29
CA ASN A 302 -11.44 10.96 15.26
C ASN A 302 -11.32 9.62 16.02
N GLU A 303 -12.25 9.42 16.96
CA GLU A 303 -12.27 8.25 17.86
C GLU A 303 -12.97 7.04 17.26
N THR A 304 -13.73 7.23 16.17
CA THR A 304 -14.56 6.17 15.58
C THR A 304 -13.81 5.39 14.52
N MET A 305 -12.98 6.05 13.71
CA MET A 305 -12.21 5.37 12.65
C MET A 305 -10.94 4.76 13.22
N ASP A 306 -11.11 3.66 13.89
CA ASP A 306 -10.06 2.80 14.43
C ASP A 306 -9.82 1.64 13.47
N THR A 307 -9.16 1.94 12.34
CA THR A 307 -9.01 0.98 11.23
C THR A 307 -7.93 -0.05 11.55
N HIS A 308 -8.29 -1.35 11.54
CA HIS A 308 -7.33 -2.44 11.71
C HIS A 308 -6.35 -2.48 10.53
N HIS A 309 -6.34 -3.49 9.67
CA HIS A 309 -5.45 -3.57 8.49
C HIS A 309 -6.19 -3.40 7.15
N GLY A 310 -7.48 -3.07 7.18
CA GLY A 310 -8.31 -2.93 5.98
C GLY A 310 -8.00 -1.70 5.13
N GLY A 311 -7.22 -0.76 5.66
CA GLY A 311 -6.95 0.51 5.00
C GLY A 311 -8.17 1.42 4.94
N TYR A 312 -7.98 2.54 4.30
CA TYR A 312 -9.01 3.54 4.04
C TYR A 312 -8.74 4.22 2.69
N VAL A 313 -9.75 4.86 2.14
CA VAL A 313 -9.65 5.67 0.91
C VAL A 313 -10.34 7.01 1.10
N GLU A 314 -9.81 8.08 0.53
CA GLU A 314 -10.51 9.37 0.45
C GLU A 314 -11.17 9.51 -0.92
N LEU A 315 -12.46 9.80 -0.93
CA LEU A 315 -13.22 10.07 -2.15
C LEU A 315 -14.23 11.18 -1.91
N ASN A 316 -14.15 12.26 -2.69
CA ASN A 316 -15.08 13.40 -2.64
C ASN A 316 -15.22 14.05 -1.24
N GLY A 317 -14.13 14.15 -0.49
CA GLY A 317 -14.11 14.79 0.82
C GLY A 317 -14.58 13.89 1.96
N VAL A 318 -14.69 12.59 1.72
CA VAL A 318 -15.01 11.58 2.74
C VAL A 318 -13.93 10.53 2.80
N ILE A 319 -13.47 10.21 3.98
CA ILE A 319 -12.60 9.06 4.26
C ILE A 319 -13.50 7.87 4.55
N TYR A 320 -13.39 6.82 3.75
CA TYR A 320 -14.11 5.56 3.95
C TYR A 320 -13.15 4.49 4.45
N GLY A 321 -13.56 3.77 5.49
CA GLY A 321 -12.81 2.67 6.07
C GLY A 321 -13.71 1.77 6.92
N SER A 322 -13.11 0.85 7.64
CA SER A 322 -13.81 0.07 8.65
C SER A 322 -13.14 0.25 10.01
N ASN A 323 -13.89 0.20 11.09
CA ASN A 323 -13.31 0.24 12.43
C ASN A 323 -13.08 -1.16 13.00
N HIS A 324 -12.38 -1.21 14.13
CA HIS A 324 -12.00 -2.44 14.82
C HIS A 324 -12.62 -2.45 16.24
N HIS A 325 -13.81 -3.00 16.37
CA HIS A 325 -14.37 -3.20 17.71
C HIS A 325 -13.66 -4.35 18.46
N ASN A 326 -13.31 -5.40 17.74
CA ASN A 326 -12.51 -6.54 18.21
C ASN A 326 -12.12 -7.42 17.01
N ASN A 327 -11.41 -8.52 17.25
CA ASN A 327 -10.95 -9.42 16.19
C ASN A 327 -12.08 -10.00 15.30
N SER A 328 -13.32 -9.99 15.77
CA SER A 328 -14.46 -10.56 15.06
C SER A 328 -15.45 -9.53 14.54
N GLN A 329 -15.41 -8.31 15.05
CA GLN A 329 -16.44 -7.31 14.80
C GLN A 329 -15.84 -5.95 14.42
N GLY A 330 -16.60 -5.22 13.65
CA GLY A 330 -16.36 -3.86 13.25
C GLY A 330 -17.52 -3.33 12.41
N THR A 331 -17.45 -2.07 12.05
CA THR A 331 -18.44 -1.38 11.21
C THR A 331 -17.74 -0.62 10.09
N TRP A 332 -18.50 -0.12 9.14
CA TRP A 332 -18.02 0.68 8.03
C TRP A 332 -18.30 2.15 8.29
N ILE A 333 -17.23 2.95 8.25
CA ILE A 333 -17.23 4.33 8.75
C ILE A 333 -16.97 5.29 7.58
N GLY A 334 -17.65 6.43 7.60
CA GLY A 334 -17.33 7.61 6.81
C GLY A 334 -16.95 8.77 7.72
N VAL A 335 -15.82 9.42 7.45
CA VAL A 335 -15.33 10.59 8.19
C VAL A 335 -15.12 11.75 7.23
N ASP A 336 -15.54 12.94 7.61
CA ASP A 336 -15.30 14.15 6.82
C ASP A 336 -13.82 14.50 6.81
N TRP A 337 -13.25 14.65 5.59
CA TRP A 337 -11.83 14.96 5.38
C TRP A 337 -11.37 16.26 6.04
N ASN A 338 -12.25 17.25 6.15
CA ASN A 338 -11.86 18.58 6.62
C ASN A 338 -12.08 18.75 8.12
N THR A 339 -13.17 18.17 8.64
CA THR A 339 -13.59 18.40 10.03
C THR A 339 -13.26 17.25 10.98
N GLY A 340 -13.05 16.04 10.44
CA GLY A 340 -12.88 14.83 11.26
C GLY A 340 -14.20 14.30 11.86
N GLU A 341 -15.35 14.87 11.47
CA GLU A 341 -16.66 14.41 11.93
C GLU A 341 -16.99 13.04 11.38
N THR A 342 -17.48 12.14 12.23
CA THR A 342 -18.04 10.85 11.79
C THR A 342 -19.38 11.10 11.12
N LEU A 343 -19.44 10.86 9.82
CA LEU A 343 -20.63 11.11 9.01
C LEU A 343 -21.63 9.95 9.07
N PHE A 344 -21.12 8.73 9.18
CA PHE A 344 -21.92 7.53 9.39
C PHE A 344 -21.09 6.41 10.04
N ASP A 345 -21.80 5.50 10.68
CA ASP A 345 -21.32 4.24 11.23
C ASP A 345 -22.33 3.14 10.84
N SER A 346 -21.97 2.29 9.91
CA SER A 346 -22.87 1.37 9.24
C SER A 346 -22.47 -0.09 9.43
N ASN A 347 -23.45 -0.94 9.64
CA ASN A 347 -23.27 -2.38 9.66
C ASN A 347 -23.38 -2.97 8.26
N TRP A 348 -22.46 -3.88 7.92
CA TRP A 348 -22.56 -4.74 6.75
C TRP A 348 -22.03 -6.13 7.12
N GLU A 349 -22.64 -7.19 6.57
CA GLU A 349 -22.20 -8.57 6.74
C GLU A 349 -21.95 -8.97 8.22
N ASN A 350 -23.03 -8.87 9.05
CA ASN A 350 -23.01 -9.26 10.46
C ASN A 350 -22.00 -8.49 11.34
N LYS A 351 -21.90 -7.17 11.12
CA LYS A 351 -20.98 -6.31 11.87
C LYS A 351 -19.53 -6.73 11.72
N SER A 352 -19.08 -6.97 10.50
CA SER A 352 -17.71 -7.31 10.22
C SER A 352 -17.02 -6.21 9.40
N LYS A 353 -15.75 -6.06 9.64
CA LYS A 353 -14.83 -5.13 8.98
C LYS A 353 -14.15 -5.78 7.78
N GLY A 354 -13.24 -5.06 7.14
CA GLY A 354 -12.48 -5.59 6.03
C GLY A 354 -11.68 -4.54 5.28
N SER A 355 -11.15 -4.90 4.11
CA SER A 355 -10.37 -3.99 3.28
C SER A 355 -11.25 -3.21 2.29
N ILE A 356 -10.77 -2.02 1.90
CA ILE A 356 -11.47 -1.11 0.99
C ILE A 356 -10.51 -0.50 -0.02
N ILE A 357 -10.95 -0.44 -1.28
CA ILE A 357 -10.31 0.26 -2.38
C ILE A 357 -11.35 1.08 -3.16
N ALA A 358 -10.90 1.96 -4.04
CA ALA A 358 -11.77 2.72 -4.92
C ALA A 358 -11.31 2.66 -6.38
N ALA A 359 -12.26 2.68 -7.30
CA ALA A 359 -12.02 2.79 -8.74
C ALA A 359 -13.25 3.36 -9.43
N ASP A 360 -13.05 4.19 -10.46
CA ASP A 360 -14.10 4.77 -11.29
C ASP A 360 -15.27 5.37 -10.48
N GLY A 361 -14.95 6.06 -9.37
CA GLY A 361 -15.94 6.71 -8.50
C GLY A 361 -16.79 5.77 -7.65
N MET A 362 -16.45 4.48 -7.56
CA MET A 362 -17.09 3.49 -6.70
C MET A 362 -16.10 2.96 -5.66
N LEU A 363 -16.62 2.44 -4.55
CA LEU A 363 -15.85 1.73 -3.54
C LEU A 363 -16.02 0.22 -3.71
N TYR A 364 -14.98 -0.54 -3.41
CA TYR A 364 -14.97 -2.00 -3.42
C TYR A 364 -14.52 -2.45 -2.03
N ALA A 365 -15.45 -3.01 -1.28
CA ALA A 365 -15.22 -3.48 0.08
C ALA A 365 -15.09 -5.01 0.11
N TYR A 366 -14.12 -5.53 0.86
CA TYR A 366 -13.91 -6.96 1.01
C TYR A 366 -13.97 -7.35 2.48
N ASN A 367 -15.01 -8.07 2.86
CA ASN A 367 -15.29 -8.43 4.24
C ASN A 367 -14.37 -9.55 4.72
N GLU A 368 -13.65 -9.34 5.82
CA GLU A 368 -12.60 -10.25 6.30
C GLU A 368 -13.10 -11.59 6.84
N ARG A 369 -14.38 -11.69 7.24
CA ARG A 369 -14.96 -12.92 7.80
C ARG A 369 -15.80 -13.69 6.81
N SER A 370 -16.70 -12.99 6.12
CA SER A 370 -17.68 -13.63 5.24
C SER A 370 -17.16 -13.86 3.83
N GLY A 371 -16.07 -13.19 3.45
CA GLY A 371 -15.59 -13.17 2.08
C GLY A 371 -16.51 -12.45 1.10
N ALA A 372 -17.48 -11.66 1.59
CA ALA A 372 -18.31 -10.84 0.74
C ALA A 372 -17.49 -9.72 0.10
N VAL A 373 -17.62 -9.55 -1.21
CA VAL A 373 -17.09 -8.42 -1.96
C VAL A 373 -18.27 -7.54 -2.36
N GLY A 374 -18.29 -6.31 -1.85
CA GLY A 374 -19.35 -5.34 -2.09
C GLY A 374 -18.93 -4.24 -3.04
N LEU A 375 -19.75 -3.93 -4.02
CA LEU A 375 -19.69 -2.69 -4.80
C LEU A 375 -20.52 -1.64 -4.07
N VAL A 376 -19.86 -0.58 -3.61
CA VAL A 376 -20.46 0.41 -2.72
C VAL A 376 -20.51 1.77 -3.42
N LYS A 377 -21.68 2.40 -3.42
CA LYS A 377 -21.85 3.75 -3.90
C LYS A 377 -21.36 4.73 -2.83
N PRO A 378 -20.42 5.62 -3.14
CA PRO A 378 -20.00 6.64 -2.19
C PRO A 378 -21.16 7.55 -1.80
N ALA A 379 -21.39 7.70 -0.50
CA ALA A 379 -22.40 8.60 0.08
C ALA A 379 -21.85 9.21 1.37
N ARG A 380 -22.35 10.40 1.75
CA ARG A 380 -21.89 11.06 2.97
C ARG A 380 -22.60 10.59 4.22
N ASP A 381 -23.74 9.94 4.09
CA ASP A 381 -24.67 9.61 5.19
C ASP A 381 -24.84 8.12 5.44
N LYS A 382 -24.27 7.26 4.60
CA LYS A 382 -24.43 5.81 4.70
C LYS A 382 -23.37 5.02 3.93
N PHE A 383 -23.22 3.75 4.26
CA PHE A 383 -22.50 2.75 3.49
C PHE A 383 -23.46 1.98 2.58
N GLU A 384 -23.62 2.42 1.33
CA GLU A 384 -24.64 1.90 0.41
C GLU A 384 -24.09 0.82 -0.50
N VAL A 385 -24.26 -0.45 -0.13
CA VAL A 385 -23.90 -1.60 -0.96
C VAL A 385 -24.93 -1.77 -2.09
N ILE A 386 -24.49 -1.59 -3.35
CA ILE A 386 -25.33 -1.70 -4.55
C ILE A 386 -25.49 -3.14 -5.00
N SER A 387 -24.39 -3.89 -4.99
CA SER A 387 -24.34 -5.31 -5.33
C SER A 387 -23.18 -5.99 -4.63
N GLN A 388 -23.27 -7.29 -4.45
CA GLN A 388 -22.23 -8.06 -3.79
C GLN A 388 -22.18 -9.50 -4.31
N PHE A 389 -21.05 -10.13 -4.13
CA PHE A 389 -20.86 -11.57 -4.32
C PHE A 389 -19.92 -12.11 -3.22
N ARG A 390 -19.71 -13.43 -3.18
CA ARG A 390 -18.93 -14.03 -2.09
C ARG A 390 -17.80 -14.90 -2.61
N ILE A 391 -16.62 -14.75 -2.00
CA ILE A 391 -15.46 -15.60 -2.20
C ILE A 391 -15.62 -16.83 -1.33
N THR A 392 -15.59 -18.02 -1.97
CA THR A 392 -15.80 -19.32 -1.30
C THR A 392 -14.61 -20.26 -1.42
N LYS A 393 -13.58 -19.89 -2.18
CA LYS A 393 -12.34 -20.67 -2.35
C LYS A 393 -11.24 -20.10 -1.49
N GLY A 394 -10.27 -20.93 -1.13
CA GLY A 394 -9.14 -20.57 -0.27
C GLY A 394 -9.39 -20.85 1.21
N SER A 395 -8.44 -20.48 2.05
CA SER A 395 -8.46 -20.75 3.49
C SER A 395 -7.95 -19.57 4.33
N GLY A 396 -8.32 -19.55 5.61
CA GLY A 396 -7.94 -18.50 6.54
C GLY A 396 -8.83 -17.25 6.46
N PRO A 397 -8.41 -16.11 7.03
CA PRO A 397 -9.15 -14.88 6.97
C PRO A 397 -8.98 -14.16 5.60
N HIS A 398 -9.96 -13.35 5.22
CA HIS A 398 -9.97 -12.58 3.97
C HIS A 398 -9.26 -11.22 4.17
N TRP A 399 -7.96 -11.23 4.41
CA TRP A 399 -7.20 -10.03 4.76
C TRP A 399 -6.49 -9.35 3.58
N ALA A 400 -6.40 -10.01 2.43
CA ALA A 400 -5.79 -9.40 1.25
C ALA A 400 -6.63 -8.20 0.74
N HIS A 401 -5.94 -7.15 0.27
CA HIS A 401 -6.65 -6.07 -0.40
C HIS A 401 -6.92 -6.45 -1.87
N PRO A 402 -8.15 -6.22 -2.37
CA PRO A 402 -8.45 -6.39 -3.78
C PRO A 402 -7.62 -5.44 -4.66
N VAL A 403 -7.49 -5.79 -5.93
CA VAL A 403 -6.77 -4.98 -6.94
C VAL A 403 -7.62 -4.89 -8.20
N ILE A 404 -7.67 -3.71 -8.84
CA ILE A 404 -8.36 -3.54 -10.11
C ILE A 404 -7.37 -2.99 -11.14
N VAL A 405 -7.19 -3.73 -12.24
CA VAL A 405 -6.33 -3.32 -13.36
C VAL A 405 -6.99 -3.79 -14.68
N ASP A 406 -7.07 -2.88 -15.65
CA ASP A 406 -7.62 -3.14 -16.99
C ASP A 406 -9.03 -3.75 -16.97
N GLY A 407 -9.88 -3.27 -16.05
CA GLY A 407 -11.26 -3.74 -15.90
C GLY A 407 -11.40 -5.14 -15.30
N VAL A 408 -10.35 -5.66 -14.69
CA VAL A 408 -10.35 -6.95 -13.98
C VAL A 408 -10.15 -6.72 -12.47
N LEU A 409 -11.07 -7.24 -11.68
CA LEU A 409 -10.97 -7.28 -10.21
C LEU A 409 -10.31 -8.58 -9.78
N TYR A 410 -9.17 -8.46 -9.13
CA TYR A 410 -8.43 -9.58 -8.54
C TYR A 410 -8.68 -9.65 -7.05
N VAL A 411 -9.10 -10.82 -6.56
CA VAL A 411 -9.37 -11.05 -5.14
C VAL A 411 -8.61 -12.29 -4.68
N ARG A 412 -7.85 -12.15 -3.60
CA ARG A 412 -7.12 -13.25 -2.97
C ARG A 412 -7.80 -13.69 -1.68
N HIS A 413 -7.77 -15.01 -1.42
CA HIS A 413 -8.11 -15.62 -0.14
C HIS A 413 -7.14 -16.76 0.17
N GLY A 414 -6.22 -16.54 1.10
CA GLY A 414 -5.18 -17.52 1.43
C GLY A 414 -4.35 -17.93 0.22
N GLU A 415 -4.45 -19.19 -0.18
CA GLU A 415 -3.80 -19.79 -1.36
C GLU A 415 -4.59 -19.61 -2.65
N ALA A 416 -5.80 -19.08 -2.60
CA ALA A 416 -6.64 -18.87 -3.77
C ALA A 416 -6.51 -17.45 -4.33
N LEU A 417 -6.45 -17.32 -5.66
CA LEU A 417 -6.54 -16.06 -6.38
C LEU A 417 -7.60 -16.18 -7.48
N MET A 418 -8.49 -15.21 -7.55
CA MET A 418 -9.59 -15.18 -8.51
C MET A 418 -9.59 -13.85 -9.27
N ALA A 419 -9.93 -13.91 -10.55
CA ALA A 419 -10.09 -12.74 -11.43
C ALA A 419 -11.52 -12.64 -11.93
N TYR A 420 -12.08 -11.43 -11.86
CA TYR A 420 -13.46 -11.13 -12.25
C TYR A 420 -13.51 -9.97 -13.24
N LYS A 421 -14.33 -10.09 -14.27
CA LYS A 421 -14.58 -9.02 -15.24
C LYS A 421 -15.51 -7.98 -14.63
N VAL A 422 -15.04 -6.74 -14.47
CA VAL A 422 -15.80 -5.62 -13.91
C VAL A 422 -15.96 -4.45 -14.88
N LYS A 423 -15.67 -4.70 -16.17
CA LYS A 423 -15.84 -3.74 -17.26
C LYS A 423 -16.58 -4.36 -18.44
#